data_7e7eea92d298bcadf9e5939a7d87f8a7
#
_entry.id   7e7eea92d298bcadf9e5939a7d87f8a7
#
_cell.length_a   1.000
_cell.length_b   1.000
_cell.length_c   1.000
_cell.angle_alpha   90.00
_cell.angle_beta   90.00
_cell.angle_gamma   90.00
#
_symmetry.space_group_name_H-M   'P 1'
#
loop_
_entity.id
_entity.type
_entity.pdbx_description
1 polymer ?
#
loop_
_entity_poly.entity_id
_entity_poly.type
_entity_poly.pdbx_seq_one_letter_code
_entity_poly.pdbx_strand_id
1 'polypeptide(L)'
;MNGAKLRARLQAGEPITMFTPHHASSGLSVRLVELGADSIFVDCEHGTWSFEDVRVTSQIVRSAGGAAIIRPHSHERPVLIRYLNAGADGLMVPMVDTAEQARAIVDAVRYALPSNHEKRLVVSMIETLEAIDNLDEMLTVDGIDVFFIGPGDLSQNMGFPPAPPFGEPRPAEVVEKVAFAVEKIRAAGKVAGTLATAEELAHWLGKGVQFFYIHSDPFLRCGLAGIKATLGADLRKRAI
;
A
#
# COMPACT_ATOMS: atom_id res chain seq x y z
N MET A 1 4.07 5.44 -15.87
CA MET A 1 3.18 6.00 -14.82
C MET A 1 4.02 6.88 -13.88
N ASN A 2 3.42 7.73 -13.08
CA ASN A 2 4.04 8.44 -11.95
C ASN A 2 2.94 8.82 -10.96
N GLY A 3 3.31 9.37 -9.80
CA GLY A 3 2.35 9.73 -8.76
C GLY A 3 1.24 10.68 -9.22
N ALA A 4 1.53 11.64 -10.08
CA ALA A 4 0.50 12.57 -10.61
C ALA A 4 -0.56 11.85 -11.45
N LYS A 5 -0.16 10.87 -12.27
CA LYS A 5 -1.10 10.09 -13.07
C LYS A 5 -1.97 9.18 -12.19
N LEU A 6 -1.39 8.57 -11.14
CA LEU A 6 -2.17 7.80 -10.17
C LEU A 6 -3.19 8.69 -9.46
N ARG A 7 -2.75 9.88 -8.98
CA ARG A 7 -3.65 10.86 -8.34
C ARG A 7 -4.79 11.27 -9.26
N ALA A 8 -4.51 11.58 -10.52
CA ALA A 8 -5.55 11.97 -11.48
C ALA A 8 -6.61 10.88 -11.70
N ARG A 9 -6.19 9.60 -11.77
CA ARG A 9 -7.11 8.47 -11.88
C ARG A 9 -7.96 8.31 -10.61
N LEU A 10 -7.34 8.40 -9.43
CA LEU A 10 -8.07 8.35 -8.16
C LEU A 10 -9.10 9.49 -8.04
N GLN A 11 -8.74 10.70 -8.47
CA GLN A 11 -9.67 11.86 -8.51
C GLN A 11 -10.80 11.66 -9.52
N ALA A 12 -10.56 10.92 -10.60
CA ALA A 12 -11.60 10.51 -11.56
C ALA A 12 -12.48 9.36 -11.06
N GLY A 13 -12.23 8.83 -9.86
CA GLY A 13 -12.99 7.72 -9.28
C GLY A 13 -12.50 6.34 -9.74
N GLU A 14 -11.40 6.27 -10.48
CA GLU A 14 -10.87 5.00 -10.97
C GLU A 14 -10.10 4.26 -9.86
N PRO A 15 -10.33 2.95 -9.68
CA PRO A 15 -9.54 2.15 -8.75
C PRO A 15 -8.12 1.95 -9.25
N ILE A 16 -7.18 1.93 -8.31
CA ILE A 16 -5.75 1.69 -8.53
C ILE A 16 -5.33 0.43 -7.80
N THR A 17 -4.53 -0.41 -8.47
CA THR A 17 -3.92 -1.59 -7.89
C THR A 17 -2.42 -1.35 -7.62
N MET A 18 -1.98 -1.73 -6.43
CA MET A 18 -0.60 -1.72 -6.00
C MET A 18 -0.20 -3.13 -5.57
N PHE A 19 0.68 -3.76 -6.34
CA PHE A 19 1.14 -5.11 -6.06
C PHE A 19 2.48 -5.12 -5.34
N THR A 20 2.64 -6.04 -4.37
CA THR A 20 3.95 -6.33 -3.80
C THR A 20 4.57 -7.56 -4.46
N PRO A 21 5.85 -7.48 -4.89
CA PRO A 21 6.61 -8.66 -5.27
C PRO A 21 7.05 -9.52 -4.07
N HIS A 22 6.78 -9.07 -2.83
CA HIS A 22 7.12 -9.66 -1.53
C HIS A 22 8.63 -9.70 -1.23
N HIS A 23 9.47 -9.89 -2.23
CA HIS A 23 10.93 -9.88 -2.11
C HIS A 23 11.54 -8.79 -2.98
N ALA A 24 12.75 -8.36 -2.66
CA ALA A 24 13.50 -7.39 -3.46
C ALA A 24 13.84 -7.97 -4.84
N SER A 25 12.88 -7.84 -5.76
CA SER A 25 13.00 -8.34 -7.14
C SER A 25 12.50 -7.32 -8.14
N SER A 26 13.45 -6.57 -8.71
CA SER A 26 13.19 -5.61 -9.76
C SER A 26 12.58 -6.26 -11.01
N GLY A 27 13.03 -7.47 -11.36
CA GLY A 27 12.50 -8.21 -12.52
C GLY A 27 11.04 -8.60 -12.35
N LEU A 28 10.66 -9.12 -11.17
CA LEU A 28 9.27 -9.43 -10.87
C LEU A 28 8.41 -8.17 -10.81
N SER A 29 8.94 -7.07 -10.28
CA SER A 29 8.25 -5.77 -10.25
C SER A 29 7.87 -5.30 -11.66
N VAL A 30 8.81 -5.36 -12.61
CA VAL A 30 8.55 -5.02 -14.03
C VAL A 30 7.49 -5.96 -14.60
N ARG A 31 7.62 -7.27 -14.34
CA ARG A 31 6.69 -8.26 -14.88
C ARG A 31 5.26 -8.04 -14.38
N LEU A 32 5.07 -7.68 -13.12
CA LEU A 32 3.75 -7.35 -12.56
C LEU A 32 3.12 -6.14 -13.30
N VAL A 33 3.92 -5.11 -13.60
CA VAL A 33 3.45 -3.94 -14.37
C VAL A 33 3.05 -4.34 -15.80
N GLU A 34 3.86 -5.14 -16.48
CA GLU A 34 3.54 -5.66 -17.82
C GLU A 34 2.26 -6.51 -17.84
N LEU A 35 1.94 -7.15 -16.71
CA LEU A 35 0.71 -7.94 -16.54
C LEU A 35 -0.50 -7.09 -16.09
N GLY A 36 -0.33 -5.77 -15.89
CA GLY A 36 -1.42 -4.85 -15.65
C GLY A 36 -1.47 -4.22 -14.25
N ALA A 37 -0.44 -4.41 -13.39
CA ALA A 37 -0.35 -3.68 -12.14
C ALA A 37 -0.14 -2.17 -12.41
N ASP A 38 -0.90 -1.30 -11.74
CA ASP A 38 -0.74 0.15 -11.88
C ASP A 38 0.51 0.64 -11.15
N SER A 39 0.81 0.04 -10.01
CA SER A 39 1.95 0.39 -9.18
C SER A 39 2.53 -0.81 -8.44
N ILE A 40 3.78 -0.64 -8.01
CA ILE A 40 4.53 -1.63 -7.25
C ILE A 40 4.80 -1.08 -5.85
N PHE A 41 4.48 -1.88 -4.85
CA PHE A 41 4.80 -1.62 -3.46
C PHE A 41 6.22 -2.09 -3.15
N VAL A 42 7.06 -1.15 -2.74
CA VAL A 42 8.44 -1.40 -2.34
C VAL A 42 8.53 -1.19 -0.83
N ASP A 43 8.51 -2.30 -0.11
CA ASP A 43 8.44 -2.31 1.34
C ASP A 43 9.84 -2.24 1.96
N CYS A 44 10.22 -1.05 2.44
CA CYS A 44 11.50 -0.83 3.13
C CYS A 44 11.37 -0.86 4.66
N GLU A 45 10.19 -1.14 5.19
CA GLU A 45 9.95 -1.34 6.62
C GLU A 45 10.15 -2.82 7.01
N HIS A 46 9.44 -3.72 6.35
CA HIS A 46 9.51 -5.17 6.63
C HIS A 46 10.23 -5.96 5.54
N GLY A 47 10.56 -5.32 4.42
CA GLY A 47 11.27 -5.93 3.31
C GLY A 47 12.80 -5.79 3.40
N THR A 48 13.49 -6.39 2.44
CA THR A 48 14.97 -6.41 2.37
C THR A 48 15.52 -5.45 1.33
N TRP A 49 14.75 -4.44 0.93
CA TRP A 49 15.15 -3.48 -0.09
C TRP A 49 16.21 -2.50 0.41
N SER A 50 17.33 -2.41 -0.30
CA SER A 50 18.33 -1.36 -0.11
C SER A 50 17.92 -0.07 -0.85
N PHE A 51 18.54 1.06 -0.54
CA PHE A 51 18.31 2.32 -1.28
C PHE A 51 18.68 2.20 -2.75
N GLU A 52 19.69 1.38 -3.08
CA GLU A 52 20.07 1.14 -4.48
C GLU A 52 19.00 0.31 -5.21
N ASP A 53 18.42 -0.71 -4.54
CA ASP A 53 17.31 -1.46 -5.10
C ASP A 53 16.11 -0.56 -5.36
N VAL A 54 15.79 0.36 -4.42
CA VAL A 54 14.72 1.35 -4.58
C VAL A 54 14.98 2.22 -5.81
N ARG A 55 16.23 2.73 -5.97
CA ARG A 55 16.60 3.58 -7.09
C ARG A 55 16.44 2.86 -8.43
N VAL A 56 16.98 1.66 -8.54
CA VAL A 56 16.89 0.85 -9.75
C VAL A 56 15.45 0.46 -10.06
N THR A 57 14.74 -0.06 -9.06
CA THR A 57 13.34 -0.51 -9.23
C THR A 57 12.42 0.63 -9.62
N SER A 58 12.54 1.79 -8.99
CA SER A 58 11.73 2.97 -9.33
C SER A 58 11.93 3.38 -10.80
N GLN A 59 13.18 3.33 -11.28
CA GLN A 59 13.48 3.70 -12.66
C GLN A 59 12.90 2.70 -13.67
N ILE A 60 13.10 1.40 -13.45
CA ILE A 60 12.67 0.38 -14.43
C ILE A 60 11.15 0.15 -14.40
N VAL A 61 10.51 0.20 -13.22
CA VAL A 61 9.05 0.16 -13.08
C VAL A 61 8.39 1.32 -13.82
N ARG A 62 8.95 2.53 -13.70
CA ARG A 62 8.47 3.70 -14.44
C ARG A 62 8.64 3.53 -15.95
N SER A 63 9.76 2.97 -16.40
CA SER A 63 10.03 2.69 -17.83
C SER A 63 9.06 1.64 -18.38
N ALA A 64 8.63 0.68 -17.57
CA ALA A 64 7.61 -0.31 -17.91
C ALA A 64 6.18 0.25 -17.89
N GLY A 65 5.99 1.51 -17.47
CA GLY A 65 4.67 2.15 -17.45
C GLY A 65 3.97 2.14 -16.07
N GLY A 66 4.56 1.53 -15.04
CA GLY A 66 4.08 1.51 -13.66
C GLY A 66 4.57 2.70 -12.82
N ALA A 67 4.27 2.67 -11.53
CA ALA A 67 4.79 3.61 -10.53
C ALA A 67 5.33 2.84 -9.31
N ALA A 68 6.44 3.29 -8.73
CA ALA A 68 7.00 2.70 -7.52
C ALA A 68 6.54 3.51 -6.28
N ILE A 69 5.77 2.86 -5.42
CA ILE A 69 5.31 3.42 -4.15
C ILE A 69 6.13 2.78 -3.03
N ILE A 70 6.87 3.59 -2.31
CA ILE A 70 7.81 3.14 -1.30
C ILE A 70 7.17 3.26 0.09
N ARG A 71 7.19 2.18 0.88
CA ARG A 71 6.95 2.27 2.32
C ARG A 71 8.30 2.48 3.00
N PRO A 72 8.56 3.69 3.52
CA PRO A 72 9.78 3.95 4.28
C PRO A 72 9.74 3.22 5.62
N HIS A 73 10.89 2.97 6.23
CA HIS A 73 11.01 2.36 7.56
C HIS A 73 10.73 3.34 8.71
N SER A 74 10.40 4.59 8.40
CA SER A 74 10.10 5.64 9.37
C SER A 74 9.41 6.81 8.67
N HIS A 75 8.60 7.58 9.41
CA HIS A 75 8.03 8.85 8.94
C HIS A 75 8.95 10.06 9.16
N GLU A 76 10.18 9.84 9.65
CA GLU A 76 11.14 10.92 9.87
C GLU A 76 11.53 11.61 8.55
N ARG A 77 11.53 12.94 8.58
CA ARG A 77 11.81 13.80 7.42
C ARG A 77 13.07 13.42 6.63
N PRO A 78 14.26 13.14 7.24
CA PRO A 78 15.46 12.75 6.48
C PRO A 78 15.28 11.44 5.71
N VAL A 79 14.52 10.49 6.27
CA VAL A 79 14.21 9.20 5.64
C VAL A 79 13.31 9.39 4.43
N LEU A 80 12.23 10.16 4.57
CA LEU A 80 11.31 10.47 3.45
C LEU A 80 12.04 11.15 2.30
N ILE A 81 12.86 12.17 2.60
CA ILE A 81 13.67 12.89 1.60
C ILE A 81 14.58 11.92 0.85
N ARG A 82 15.21 10.99 1.54
CA ARG A 82 16.14 10.03 0.94
C ARG A 82 15.45 9.10 -0.06
N TYR A 83 14.25 8.57 0.24
CA TYR A 83 13.48 7.75 -0.70
C TYR A 83 12.96 8.55 -1.89
N LEU A 84 12.53 9.79 -1.68
CA LEU A 84 12.14 10.69 -2.77
C LEU A 84 13.29 10.95 -3.73
N ASN A 85 14.49 11.20 -3.20
CA ASN A 85 15.72 11.40 -3.98
C ASN A 85 16.19 10.10 -4.68
N ALA A 86 15.89 8.93 -4.12
CA ALA A 86 16.10 7.65 -4.79
C ALA A 86 15.15 7.40 -5.96
N GLY A 87 14.13 8.25 -6.14
CA GLY A 87 13.25 8.22 -7.32
C GLY A 87 11.85 7.65 -7.07
N ALA A 88 11.41 7.54 -5.82
CA ALA A 88 10.04 7.12 -5.50
C ALA A 88 8.99 7.93 -6.28
N ASP A 89 8.00 7.28 -6.87
CA ASP A 89 6.84 7.92 -7.49
C ASP A 89 5.77 8.29 -6.45
N GLY A 90 5.83 7.69 -5.28
CA GLY A 90 5.04 8.02 -4.10
C GLY A 90 5.63 7.42 -2.85
N LEU A 91 5.16 7.91 -1.71
CA LEU A 91 5.45 7.37 -0.39
C LEU A 91 4.16 6.87 0.25
N MET A 92 4.22 5.69 0.85
CA MET A 92 3.18 5.13 1.71
C MET A 92 3.74 5.09 3.13
N VAL A 93 3.46 6.14 3.89
CA VAL A 93 4.13 6.41 5.16
C VAL A 93 3.43 5.70 6.30
N PRO A 94 4.14 4.81 7.04
CA PRO A 94 3.55 4.01 8.11
C PRO A 94 3.37 4.82 9.40
N MET A 95 2.52 4.30 10.30
CA MET A 95 2.35 4.76 11.68
C MET A 95 2.08 6.26 11.80
N VAL A 96 1.13 6.76 11.01
CA VAL A 96 0.72 8.17 11.04
C VAL A 96 -0.52 8.29 11.91
N ASP A 97 -0.33 8.78 13.12
CA ASP A 97 -1.37 8.80 14.17
C ASP A 97 -2.01 10.17 14.36
N THR A 98 -1.37 11.24 13.86
CA THR A 98 -1.86 12.61 14.11
C THR A 98 -1.84 13.49 12.85
N ALA A 99 -2.68 14.53 12.87
CA ALA A 99 -2.68 15.55 11.82
C ALA A 99 -1.35 16.32 11.71
N GLU A 100 -0.61 16.44 12.82
CA GLU A 100 0.72 17.07 12.85
C GLU A 100 1.73 16.23 12.06
N GLN A 101 1.76 14.92 12.32
CA GLN A 101 2.60 13.98 11.54
C GLN A 101 2.22 14.00 10.06
N ALA A 102 0.93 14.00 9.73
CA ALA A 102 0.47 14.06 8.35
C ALA A 102 0.94 15.36 7.65
N ARG A 103 0.87 16.53 8.33
CA ARG A 103 1.41 17.79 7.81
C ARG A 103 2.93 17.73 7.62
N ALA A 104 3.67 17.17 8.58
CA ALA A 104 5.12 17.03 8.50
C ALA A 104 5.55 16.18 7.30
N ILE A 105 4.79 15.13 6.95
CA ILE A 105 5.02 14.31 5.76
C ILE A 105 4.87 15.15 4.48
N VAL A 106 3.76 15.90 4.36
CA VAL A 106 3.50 16.75 3.20
C VAL A 106 4.61 17.80 3.06
N ASP A 107 5.04 18.41 4.15
CA ASP A 107 6.11 19.40 4.16
C ASP A 107 7.47 18.78 3.78
N ALA A 108 7.74 17.55 4.20
CA ALA A 108 8.94 16.82 3.78
C ALA A 108 8.97 16.57 2.27
N VAL A 109 7.83 16.20 1.67
CA VAL A 109 7.69 15.97 0.22
C VAL A 109 7.88 17.28 -0.55
N ARG A 110 7.26 18.36 -0.10
CA ARG A 110 7.40 19.71 -0.71
C ARG A 110 8.84 20.21 -0.61
N TYR A 111 9.48 20.00 0.53
CA TYR A 111 10.86 20.41 0.74
C TYR A 111 11.84 19.61 -0.14
N ALA A 112 11.66 18.29 -0.24
CA ALA A 112 12.54 17.44 -1.03
C ALA A 112 12.46 17.76 -2.54
N LEU A 113 11.27 18.14 -3.01
CA LEU A 113 10.97 18.29 -4.44
C LEU A 113 10.18 19.60 -4.71
N PRO A 114 10.76 20.77 -4.46
CA PRO A 114 10.02 22.04 -4.50
C PRO A 114 9.34 22.33 -5.84
N SER A 115 9.91 21.87 -6.95
CA SER A 115 9.38 22.07 -8.31
C SER A 115 8.62 20.87 -8.88
N ASN A 116 8.52 19.75 -8.15
CA ASN A 116 8.00 18.49 -8.67
C ASN A 116 7.25 17.65 -7.63
N HIS A 117 6.94 18.21 -6.44
CA HIS A 117 6.26 17.45 -5.37
C HIS A 117 4.88 16.96 -5.83
N GLU A 118 4.19 17.71 -6.69
CA GLU A 118 2.91 17.32 -7.28
C GLU A 118 3.00 16.07 -8.17
N LYS A 119 4.20 15.64 -8.55
CA LYS A 119 4.43 14.38 -9.28
C LYS A 119 4.56 13.16 -8.38
N ARG A 120 4.43 13.34 -7.07
CA ARG A 120 4.51 12.26 -6.09
C ARG A 120 3.15 12.01 -5.45
N LEU A 121 2.82 10.73 -5.28
CA LEU A 121 1.65 10.31 -4.52
C LEU A 121 2.02 10.25 -3.04
N VAL A 122 1.19 10.84 -2.18
CA VAL A 122 1.38 10.81 -0.73
C VAL A 122 0.26 9.99 -0.11
N VAL A 123 0.65 8.86 0.48
CA VAL A 123 -0.27 7.93 1.15
C VAL A 123 0.06 7.91 2.64
N SER A 124 -0.92 8.22 3.48
CA SER A 124 -0.83 8.10 4.95
C SER A 124 -1.44 6.78 5.38
N MET A 125 -0.69 5.96 6.13
CA MET A 125 -1.22 4.72 6.69
C MET A 125 -1.92 4.98 8.03
N ILE A 126 -3.13 4.46 8.13
CA ILE A 126 -4.00 4.48 9.31
C ILE A 126 -4.05 3.06 9.84
N GLU A 127 -3.28 2.77 10.88
CA GLU A 127 -3.04 1.38 11.29
C GLU A 127 -2.95 1.18 12.81
N THR A 128 -3.39 2.21 13.56
CA THR A 128 -3.54 2.17 15.02
C THR A 128 -4.92 2.65 15.43
N LEU A 129 -5.36 2.33 16.65
CA LEU A 129 -6.58 2.88 17.24
C LEU A 129 -6.46 4.38 17.44
N GLU A 130 -5.27 4.89 17.81
CA GLU A 130 -4.98 6.31 17.93
C GLU A 130 -5.21 7.05 16.60
N ALA A 131 -4.69 6.50 15.48
CA ALA A 131 -4.92 7.06 14.15
C ALA A 131 -6.42 7.08 13.78
N ILE A 132 -7.18 6.05 14.16
CA ILE A 132 -8.63 6.00 13.95
C ILE A 132 -9.35 7.08 14.77
N ASP A 133 -8.96 7.28 16.03
CA ASP A 133 -9.57 8.29 16.91
C ASP A 133 -9.26 9.72 16.41
N ASN A 134 -8.06 9.95 15.88
CA ASN A 134 -7.62 11.24 15.32
C ASN A 134 -7.99 11.44 13.84
N LEU A 135 -8.69 10.49 13.22
CA LEU A 135 -8.91 10.47 11.78
C LEU A 135 -9.60 11.74 11.25
N ASP A 136 -10.58 12.28 12.00
CA ASP A 136 -11.30 13.48 11.58
C ASP A 136 -10.37 14.70 11.44
N GLU A 137 -9.40 14.86 12.36
CA GLU A 137 -8.40 15.93 12.25
C GLU A 137 -7.40 15.66 11.12
N MET A 138 -7.00 14.41 10.93
CA MET A 138 -6.07 14.02 9.86
C MET A 138 -6.68 14.27 8.48
N LEU A 139 -7.98 14.03 8.31
CA LEU A 139 -8.71 14.26 7.06
C LEU A 139 -8.76 15.74 6.65
N THR A 140 -8.51 16.68 7.57
CA THR A 140 -8.39 18.12 7.26
C THR A 140 -7.05 18.48 6.60
N VAL A 141 -6.07 17.58 6.61
CA VAL A 141 -4.73 17.87 6.08
C VAL A 141 -4.72 17.80 4.56
N ASP A 142 -4.33 18.91 3.94
CA ASP A 142 -4.18 18.99 2.49
C ASP A 142 -2.82 18.45 2.05
N GLY A 143 -2.84 17.70 0.94
CA GLY A 143 -1.63 17.14 0.34
C GLY A 143 -1.42 15.64 0.64
N ILE A 144 -2.28 15.04 1.46
CA ILE A 144 -2.43 13.57 1.53
C ILE A 144 -3.39 13.15 0.42
N ASP A 145 -2.93 12.28 -0.47
CA ASP A 145 -3.72 11.82 -1.63
C ASP A 145 -4.59 10.60 -1.30
N VAL A 146 -4.08 9.71 -0.42
CA VAL A 146 -4.77 8.49 0.00
C VAL A 146 -4.60 8.30 1.50
N PHE A 147 -5.68 8.00 2.19
CA PHE A 147 -5.66 7.46 3.55
C PHE A 147 -5.82 5.95 3.45
N PHE A 148 -4.75 5.23 3.75
CA PHE A 148 -4.68 3.78 3.60
C PHE A 148 -4.84 3.10 4.96
N ILE A 149 -5.86 2.27 5.11
CA ILE A 149 -6.04 1.50 6.32
C ILE A 149 -5.19 0.23 6.22
N GLY A 150 -4.20 0.10 7.12
CA GLY A 150 -3.32 -1.06 7.24
C GLY A 150 -3.92 -2.13 8.16
N PRO A 151 -4.66 -3.14 7.63
CA PRO A 151 -5.39 -4.07 8.48
C PRO A 151 -4.49 -5.03 9.26
N GLY A 152 -3.22 -5.17 8.88
CA GLY A 152 -2.24 -5.99 9.59
C GLY A 152 -1.88 -5.39 10.94
N ASP A 153 -1.30 -4.21 10.93
CA ASP A 153 -0.85 -3.51 12.12
C ASP A 153 -2.04 -3.06 12.99
N LEU A 154 -3.16 -2.67 12.36
CA LEU A 154 -4.41 -2.41 13.08
C LEU A 154 -4.90 -3.65 13.84
N SER A 155 -4.81 -4.86 13.24
CA SER A 155 -5.13 -6.10 13.96
C SER A 155 -4.27 -6.27 15.20
N GLN A 156 -2.95 -6.08 15.09
CA GLN A 156 -2.03 -6.19 16.23
C GLN A 156 -2.32 -5.15 17.30
N ASN A 157 -2.59 -3.92 16.91
CA ASN A 157 -2.95 -2.85 17.81
C ASN A 157 -4.27 -3.12 18.56
N MET A 158 -5.19 -3.86 17.93
CA MET A 158 -6.44 -4.36 18.54
C MET A 158 -6.27 -5.66 19.33
N GLY A 159 -5.05 -6.23 19.45
CA GLY A 159 -4.78 -7.47 20.17
C GLY A 159 -5.03 -8.77 19.39
N PHE A 160 -5.19 -8.69 18.07
CA PHE A 160 -5.32 -9.84 17.18
C PHE A 160 -4.03 -10.15 16.41
N PRO A 161 -3.87 -11.34 15.82
CA PRO A 161 -2.77 -11.62 14.89
C PRO A 161 -2.79 -10.67 13.67
N PRO A 162 -1.62 -10.29 13.11
CA PRO A 162 -1.53 -9.35 11.99
C PRO A 162 -2.17 -9.88 10.70
N ALA A 163 -2.17 -11.20 10.53
CA ALA A 163 -2.84 -11.88 9.43
C ALA A 163 -3.55 -13.13 9.93
N PRO A 164 -4.74 -13.45 9.40
CA PRO A 164 -5.37 -14.72 9.68
C PRO A 164 -4.57 -15.87 9.05
N PRO A 165 -4.74 -17.11 9.53
CA PRO A 165 -4.29 -18.29 8.81
C PRO A 165 -4.79 -18.28 7.36
N PHE A 166 -4.02 -18.88 6.46
CA PHE A 166 -4.38 -18.90 5.05
C PHE A 166 -5.75 -19.56 4.80
N GLY A 167 -6.65 -18.83 4.13
CA GLY A 167 -8.02 -19.29 3.85
C GLY A 167 -9.01 -19.02 4.98
N GLU A 168 -8.59 -18.41 6.06
CA GLU A 168 -9.48 -17.94 7.13
C GLU A 168 -9.78 -16.44 6.99
N PRO A 169 -10.98 -16.00 7.37
CA PRO A 169 -11.30 -14.58 7.35
C PRO A 169 -10.58 -13.84 8.50
N ARG A 170 -10.38 -12.56 8.31
CA ARG A 170 -9.92 -11.65 9.38
C ARG A 170 -10.99 -11.54 10.46
N PRO A 171 -10.64 -11.32 11.76
CA PRO A 171 -11.62 -11.08 12.83
C PRO A 171 -12.63 -10.00 12.45
N ALA A 172 -13.90 -10.25 12.75
CA ALA A 172 -15.00 -9.35 12.37
C ALA A 172 -14.79 -7.93 12.91
N GLU A 173 -14.31 -7.81 14.15
CA GLU A 173 -14.03 -6.53 14.83
C GLU A 173 -13.02 -5.69 14.05
N VAL A 174 -12.01 -6.33 13.46
CA VAL A 174 -11.01 -5.63 12.64
C VAL A 174 -11.64 -5.20 11.31
N VAL A 175 -12.41 -6.06 10.67
CA VAL A 175 -13.11 -5.74 9.40
C VAL A 175 -14.06 -4.58 9.60
N GLU A 176 -14.83 -4.57 10.71
CA GLU A 176 -15.72 -3.47 11.07
C GLU A 176 -14.97 -2.16 11.31
N LYS A 177 -13.81 -2.22 11.98
CA LYS A 177 -12.98 -1.03 12.21
C LYS A 177 -12.42 -0.47 10.90
N VAL A 178 -11.96 -1.34 9.99
CA VAL A 178 -11.55 -0.94 8.63
C VAL A 178 -12.71 -0.29 7.88
N ALA A 179 -13.89 -0.92 7.90
CA ALA A 179 -15.08 -0.39 7.23
C ALA A 179 -15.49 0.99 7.78
N PHE A 180 -15.46 1.17 9.10
CA PHE A 180 -15.71 2.45 9.76
C PHE A 180 -14.75 3.54 9.27
N ALA A 181 -13.44 3.25 9.22
CA ALA A 181 -12.44 4.22 8.74
C ALA A 181 -12.66 4.56 7.25
N VAL A 182 -12.95 3.56 6.41
CA VAL A 182 -13.26 3.77 4.99
C VAL A 182 -14.46 4.71 4.84
N GLU A 183 -15.54 4.50 5.62
CA GLU A 183 -16.74 5.35 5.58
C GLU A 183 -16.41 6.80 5.94
N LYS A 184 -15.67 7.04 7.01
CA LYS A 184 -15.22 8.39 7.42
C LYS A 184 -14.39 9.07 6.34
N ILE A 185 -13.39 8.37 5.78
CA ILE A 185 -12.53 8.92 4.73
C ILE A 185 -13.36 9.31 3.50
N ARG A 186 -14.28 8.45 3.10
CA ARG A 186 -15.17 8.69 1.97
C ARG A 186 -16.16 9.85 2.22
N ALA A 187 -16.72 9.93 3.42
CA ALA A 187 -17.62 11.02 3.83
C ALA A 187 -16.91 12.39 3.79
N ALA A 188 -15.61 12.43 4.08
CA ALA A 188 -14.76 13.61 3.96
C ALA A 188 -14.35 13.93 2.51
N GLY A 189 -14.80 13.16 1.51
CA GLY A 189 -14.43 13.34 0.10
C GLY A 189 -12.98 12.96 -0.23
N LYS A 190 -12.33 12.20 0.66
CA LYS A 190 -10.95 11.74 0.48
C LYS A 190 -10.92 10.32 -0.11
N VAL A 191 -9.75 9.92 -0.61
CA VAL A 191 -9.53 8.58 -1.18
C VAL A 191 -9.17 7.60 -0.09
N ALA A 192 -9.93 6.51 0.01
CA ALA A 192 -9.65 5.39 0.91
C ALA A 192 -8.86 4.29 0.19
N GLY A 193 -7.87 3.72 0.88
CA GLY A 193 -7.14 2.54 0.45
C GLY A 193 -7.14 1.44 1.53
N THR A 194 -6.99 0.19 1.13
CA THR A 194 -6.74 -0.94 2.04
C THR A 194 -6.12 -2.14 1.32
N LEU A 195 -5.64 -3.10 2.10
CA LEU A 195 -5.26 -4.42 1.59
C LEU A 195 -6.51 -5.23 1.27
N ALA A 196 -6.51 -5.91 0.13
CA ALA A 196 -7.58 -6.82 -0.25
C ALA A 196 -7.03 -8.09 -0.91
N THR A 197 -7.69 -9.21 -0.68
CA THR A 197 -7.54 -10.41 -1.50
C THR A 197 -8.39 -10.29 -2.76
N ALA A 198 -8.20 -11.17 -3.73
CA ALA A 198 -9.02 -11.16 -4.95
C ALA A 198 -10.52 -11.34 -4.65
N GLU A 199 -10.85 -12.14 -3.62
CA GLU A 199 -12.20 -12.42 -3.17
C GLU A 199 -12.84 -11.21 -2.48
N GLU A 200 -12.05 -10.37 -1.80
CA GLU A 200 -12.52 -9.20 -1.05
C GLU A 200 -12.65 -7.93 -1.91
N LEU A 201 -12.03 -7.91 -3.12
CA LEU A 201 -12.00 -6.72 -3.97
C LEU A 201 -13.39 -6.15 -4.24
N ALA A 202 -14.35 -7.00 -4.61
CA ALA A 202 -15.71 -6.55 -4.91
C ALA A 202 -16.39 -5.93 -3.69
N HIS A 203 -16.17 -6.48 -2.50
CA HIS A 203 -16.69 -5.95 -1.24
C HIS A 203 -16.13 -4.55 -0.94
N TRP A 204 -14.82 -4.40 -0.95
CA TRP A 204 -14.18 -3.11 -0.65
C TRP A 204 -14.42 -2.05 -1.72
N LEU A 205 -14.49 -2.46 -3.00
CA LEU A 205 -14.88 -1.57 -4.09
C LEU A 205 -16.31 -1.05 -3.89
N GLY A 206 -17.23 -1.93 -3.49
CA GLY A 206 -18.62 -1.56 -3.14
C GLY A 206 -18.71 -0.60 -1.94
N LYS A 207 -17.74 -0.64 -1.02
CA LYS A 207 -17.57 0.31 0.09
C LYS A 207 -16.92 1.63 -0.34
N GLY A 208 -16.46 1.73 -1.60
CA GLY A 208 -15.84 2.94 -2.18
C GLY A 208 -14.33 3.05 -1.95
N VAL A 209 -13.65 1.96 -1.60
CA VAL A 209 -12.19 1.91 -1.64
C VAL A 209 -11.71 2.04 -3.08
N GLN A 210 -10.68 2.86 -3.30
CA GLN A 210 -10.14 3.12 -4.63
C GLN A 210 -8.65 2.78 -4.76
N PHE A 211 -7.92 2.59 -3.66
CA PHE A 211 -6.50 2.25 -3.67
C PHE A 211 -6.28 0.91 -2.99
N PHE A 212 -5.93 -0.12 -3.78
CA PHE A 212 -5.84 -1.50 -3.34
C PHE A 212 -4.41 -1.98 -3.27
N TYR A 213 -3.98 -2.43 -2.08
CA TYR A 213 -2.75 -3.18 -1.92
C TYR A 213 -3.05 -4.68 -2.04
N ILE A 214 -2.29 -5.36 -2.90
CA ILE A 214 -2.50 -6.76 -3.26
C ILE A 214 -1.19 -7.54 -3.13
N HIS A 215 -1.21 -8.62 -2.35
CA HIS A 215 -0.11 -9.56 -2.28
C HIS A 215 -0.04 -10.45 -3.52
N SER A 216 1.16 -10.66 -4.07
CA SER A 216 1.37 -11.60 -5.18
C SER A 216 1.38 -13.07 -4.74
N ASP A 217 1.78 -13.37 -3.50
CA ASP A 217 1.90 -14.74 -2.98
C ASP A 217 0.63 -15.60 -3.08
N PRO A 218 -0.59 -15.07 -2.80
CA PRO A 218 -1.82 -15.86 -2.97
C PRO A 218 -2.00 -16.40 -4.39
N PHE A 219 -1.65 -15.64 -5.41
CA PHE A 219 -1.74 -16.08 -6.82
C PHE A 219 -0.75 -17.20 -7.12
N LEU A 220 0.50 -17.07 -6.65
CA LEU A 220 1.53 -18.10 -6.79
C LEU A 220 1.11 -19.38 -6.05
N ARG A 221 0.58 -19.25 -4.85
CA ARG A 221 0.09 -20.38 -4.04
C ARG A 221 -1.07 -21.12 -4.73
N CYS A 222 -2.06 -20.40 -5.20
CA CYS A 222 -3.20 -20.98 -5.94
C CYS A 222 -2.75 -21.70 -7.22
N GLY A 223 -1.86 -21.08 -8.01
CA GLY A 223 -1.31 -21.69 -9.22
C GLY A 223 -0.54 -22.98 -8.92
N LEU A 224 0.34 -22.96 -7.92
CA LEU A 224 1.10 -24.13 -7.50
C LEU A 224 0.21 -25.25 -6.92
N ALA A 225 -0.82 -24.90 -6.16
CA ALA A 225 -1.79 -25.84 -5.62
C ALA A 225 -2.55 -26.56 -6.76
N GLY A 226 -3.00 -25.81 -7.77
CA GLY A 226 -3.67 -26.37 -8.96
C GLY A 226 -2.79 -27.36 -9.72
N ILE A 227 -1.53 -27.01 -9.96
CA ILE A 227 -0.55 -27.89 -10.63
C ILE A 227 -0.34 -29.16 -9.82
N LYS A 228 -0.16 -29.07 -8.49
CA LYS A 228 0.07 -30.22 -7.62
C LYS A 228 -1.16 -31.10 -7.48
N ALA A 229 -2.34 -30.54 -7.44
CA ALA A 229 -3.59 -31.31 -7.46
C ALA A 229 -3.71 -32.16 -8.73
N THR A 230 -3.38 -31.60 -9.88
CA THR A 230 -3.36 -32.30 -11.18
C THR A 230 -2.31 -33.42 -11.20
N LEU A 231 -1.15 -33.20 -10.58
CA LEU A 231 -0.08 -34.21 -10.51
C LEU A 231 -0.29 -35.26 -9.40
N GLY A 232 -1.36 -35.18 -8.61
CA GLY A 232 -1.63 -36.08 -7.50
C GLY A 232 -0.63 -35.98 -6.33
N ALA A 233 0.13 -34.89 -6.23
CA ALA A 233 1.16 -34.67 -5.21
C ALA A 233 0.57 -34.04 -3.94
N ASP A 234 0.74 -34.71 -2.78
CA ASP A 234 0.37 -34.17 -1.47
C ASP A 234 1.36 -33.07 -1.04
N LEU A 235 0.88 -31.84 -0.99
CA LEU A 235 1.65 -30.66 -0.58
C LEU A 235 2.16 -30.72 0.87
N ARG A 236 1.46 -31.45 1.73
CA ARG A 236 1.78 -31.52 3.17
C ARG A 236 3.05 -32.31 3.49
N LYS A 237 3.58 -33.12 2.56
CA LYS A 237 4.79 -33.93 2.76
C LYS A 237 6.12 -33.18 2.52
N ARG A 238 6.08 -31.90 2.13
CA ARG A 238 7.28 -31.10 1.84
C ARG A 238 7.44 -29.85 2.72
N ALA A 239 6.69 -29.74 3.80
CA ALA A 239 6.94 -28.74 4.83
C ALA A 239 8.00 -29.31 5.80
N ILE A 240 9.27 -29.11 5.48
CA ILE A 240 10.41 -29.19 6.40
C ILE A 240 11.14 -27.87 6.32
#